data_4e5325b550c8864ecad8a0e24375ee93
#
_entry.id   4e5325b550c8864ecad8a0e24375ee93
#
_cell.length_a   1.000
_cell.length_b   1.000
_cell.length_c   1.000
_cell.angle_alpha   90.00
_cell.angle_beta   90.00
_cell.angle_gamma   90.00
#
_symmetry.space_group_name_H-M   'P 1'
#
loop_
_entity.id
_entity.type
_entity.pdbx_description
1 polymer ?
#
loop_
_entity_poly.entity_id
_entity_poly.type
_entity_poly.pdbx_seq_one_letter_code
_entity_poly.pdbx_strand_id
1 'polypeptide(L)'
;GYELTTWGGTVGMDVDINDRFTAGAAFTANYGSLTASAADTADGDLDSYYVNLFARYQYRKWSHLLILTGGWNDASLTRTVDYGTGSYQARGNTTGAGFGAMYELAYDIALNEDRSVILQPLFNASIVTTRMDGYRESGSAGNAGLKVEDQELTTAAVAVGARLSGLMGSNVFGRE
;
A
#
# COMPACT_ATOMS: atom_id res chain seq x y z
N GLY A 1 5.23 -19.47 -14.38
CA GLY A 1 4.44 -18.80 -13.35
C GLY A 1 5.31 -17.91 -12.48
N TYR A 2 4.71 -17.09 -11.68
CA TYR A 2 5.42 -16.32 -10.63
C TYR A 2 4.64 -16.47 -9.30
N GLU A 3 5.39 -16.41 -8.21
CA GLU A 3 4.86 -16.40 -6.85
C GLU A 3 5.39 -15.15 -6.15
N LEU A 4 4.50 -14.40 -5.52
CA LEU A 4 4.83 -13.22 -4.73
C LEU A 4 4.32 -13.43 -3.30
N THR A 5 5.23 -13.41 -2.35
CA THR A 5 4.91 -13.46 -0.92
C THR A 5 5.25 -12.13 -0.29
N THR A 6 4.32 -11.53 0.43
CA THR A 6 4.54 -10.25 1.12
C THR A 6 4.08 -10.33 2.56
N TRP A 7 4.81 -9.68 3.46
CA TRP A 7 4.45 -9.49 4.85
C TRP A 7 4.90 -8.11 5.32
N GLY A 8 4.24 -7.58 6.33
CA GLY A 8 4.59 -6.27 6.84
C GLY A 8 3.77 -5.88 8.05
N GLY A 9 4.01 -4.68 8.53
CA GLY A 9 3.31 -4.12 9.66
C GLY A 9 3.24 -2.60 9.61
N THR A 10 2.23 -2.07 10.30
CA THR A 10 2.03 -0.63 10.43
C THR A 10 1.90 -0.29 11.91
N VAL A 11 2.57 0.76 12.33
CA VAL A 11 2.41 1.37 13.65
C VAL A 11 2.11 2.85 13.48
N GLY A 12 1.18 3.38 14.26
CA GLY A 12 0.79 4.78 14.14
C GLY A 12 0.22 5.32 15.43
N MET A 13 0.04 6.62 15.44
CA MET A 13 -0.62 7.36 16.51
C MET A 13 -1.48 8.47 15.93
N ASP A 14 -2.51 8.84 16.66
CA ASP A 14 -3.35 9.96 16.36
C ASP A 14 -3.66 10.77 17.63
N VAL A 15 -4.10 11.99 17.42
CA VAL A 15 -4.51 12.91 18.48
C VAL A 15 -5.76 13.68 18.05
N ASP A 16 -6.72 13.74 18.94
CA ASP A 16 -7.86 14.63 18.79
C ASP A 16 -7.45 16.06 19.16
N ILE A 17 -7.35 16.92 18.14
CA ILE A 17 -7.00 18.34 18.33
C ILE A 17 -8.19 19.10 18.92
N ASN A 18 -9.39 18.69 18.54
CA ASN A 18 -10.67 19.13 19.10
C ASN A 18 -11.78 18.14 18.73
N ASP A 19 -13.00 18.35 19.19
CA ASP A 19 -14.17 17.47 18.98
C ASP A 19 -14.50 17.17 17.50
N ARG A 20 -13.86 17.87 16.57
CA ARG A 20 -14.13 17.73 15.12
C ARG A 20 -12.91 17.35 14.29
N PHE A 21 -11.72 17.49 14.84
CA PHE A 21 -10.51 17.34 14.08
C PHE A 21 -9.51 16.40 14.79
N THR A 22 -9.22 15.29 14.12
CA THR A 22 -8.20 14.32 14.52
C THR A 22 -7.10 14.33 13.47
N ALA A 23 -5.85 14.30 13.87
CA ALA A 23 -4.72 14.14 12.98
C ALA A 23 -3.77 13.08 13.51
N GLY A 24 -3.06 12.42 12.62
CA GLY A 24 -2.13 11.38 13.02
C GLY A 24 -1.10 11.07 11.96
N ALA A 25 -0.20 10.19 12.34
CA ALA A 25 0.84 9.65 11.49
C ALA A 25 1.01 8.15 11.72
N ALA A 26 1.40 7.43 10.68
CA ALA A 26 1.73 6.02 10.77
C ALA A 26 2.96 5.71 9.93
N PHE A 27 3.75 4.75 10.39
CA PHE A 27 4.87 4.17 9.67
C PHE A 27 4.53 2.75 9.28
N THR A 28 4.79 2.41 8.01
CA THR A 28 4.56 1.07 7.45
C THR A 28 5.88 0.53 6.92
N ALA A 29 6.19 -0.72 7.26
CA ALA A 29 7.28 -1.48 6.66
C ALA A 29 6.72 -2.76 6.03
N ASN A 30 7.06 -3.01 4.77
CA ASN A 30 6.67 -4.21 4.04
C ASN A 30 7.90 -4.87 3.43
N TYR A 31 7.89 -6.20 3.40
CA TYR A 31 8.90 -7.05 2.81
C TYR A 31 8.21 -7.99 1.85
N GLY A 32 8.76 -8.12 0.66
CA GLY A 32 8.23 -8.99 -0.37
C GLY A 32 9.32 -9.85 -0.97
N SER A 33 8.99 -11.10 -1.33
CA SER A 33 9.84 -11.96 -2.13
C SER A 33 9.07 -12.41 -3.37
N LEU A 34 9.75 -12.36 -4.49
CA LEU A 34 9.25 -12.76 -5.80
C LEU A 34 10.08 -13.94 -6.30
N THR A 35 9.42 -15.01 -6.66
CA THR A 35 10.05 -16.13 -7.37
C THR A 35 9.32 -16.35 -8.70
N ALA A 36 10.05 -16.32 -9.78
CA ALA A 36 9.52 -16.61 -11.12
C ALA A 36 10.12 -17.92 -11.65
N SER A 37 9.22 -18.82 -12.05
CA SER A 37 9.58 -20.11 -12.64
C SER A 37 9.14 -20.11 -14.10
N ALA A 38 10.09 -19.92 -14.99
CA ALA A 38 9.97 -20.05 -16.44
C ALA A 38 11.22 -20.75 -16.98
N ALA A 39 11.51 -20.62 -18.27
CA ALA A 39 12.77 -21.08 -18.84
C ALA A 39 13.99 -20.44 -18.16
N ASP A 40 13.82 -19.18 -17.69
CA ASP A 40 14.75 -18.46 -16.82
C ASP A 40 14.13 -18.36 -15.43
N THR A 41 14.86 -18.76 -14.38
CA THR A 41 14.44 -18.56 -13.00
C THR A 41 14.89 -17.17 -12.53
N ALA A 42 13.99 -16.45 -11.89
CA ALA A 42 14.28 -15.15 -11.29
C ALA A 42 13.76 -15.12 -9.85
N ASP A 43 14.61 -14.68 -8.94
CA ASP A 43 14.29 -14.43 -7.55
C ASP A 43 14.52 -12.94 -7.25
N GLY A 44 13.63 -12.33 -6.48
CA GLY A 44 13.73 -10.94 -6.12
C GLY A 44 13.18 -10.66 -4.73
N ASP A 45 13.75 -9.65 -4.10
CA ASP A 45 13.28 -9.12 -2.83
C ASP A 45 12.89 -7.66 -3.00
N LEU A 46 11.87 -7.23 -2.26
CA LEU A 46 11.36 -5.85 -2.24
C LEU A 46 11.13 -5.42 -0.80
N ASP A 47 11.86 -4.43 -0.37
CA ASP A 47 11.68 -3.77 0.91
C ASP A 47 11.03 -2.40 0.69
N SER A 48 9.97 -2.11 1.44
CA SER A 48 9.22 -0.87 1.28
C SER A 48 8.94 -0.21 2.63
N TYR A 49 9.18 1.08 2.71
CA TYR A 49 9.01 1.88 3.93
C TYR A 49 8.21 3.13 3.61
N TYR A 50 7.08 3.33 4.32
CA TYR A 50 6.17 4.44 4.07
C TYR A 50 5.81 5.18 5.35
N VAL A 51 5.74 6.50 5.25
CA VAL A 51 5.14 7.38 6.23
C VAL A 51 3.78 7.82 5.70
N ASN A 52 2.76 7.69 6.53
CA ASN A 52 1.40 8.12 6.24
C ASN A 52 1.03 9.25 7.21
N LEU A 53 0.57 10.36 6.70
CA LEU A 53 -0.03 11.43 7.47
C LEU A 53 -1.52 11.43 7.19
N PHE A 54 -2.35 11.52 8.21
CA PHE A 54 -3.77 11.56 8.02
C PHE A 54 -4.44 12.64 8.87
N ALA A 55 -5.53 13.17 8.35
CA ALA A 55 -6.37 14.14 9.01
C ALA A 55 -7.84 13.80 8.79
N ARG A 56 -8.61 13.74 9.86
CA ARG A 56 -10.05 13.56 9.84
C ARG A 56 -10.71 14.84 10.34
N TYR A 57 -11.72 15.31 9.61
CA TYR A 57 -12.56 16.40 10.01
C TYR A 57 -14.02 16.00 10.00
N GLN A 58 -14.72 16.18 11.11
CA GLN A 58 -16.15 15.93 11.24
C GLN A 58 -16.94 17.25 11.39
N TYR A 59 -17.92 17.42 10.52
CA TYR A 59 -18.83 18.53 10.62
C TYR A 59 -20.29 18.07 10.47
N ARG A 60 -21.03 18.11 11.56
CA ARG A 60 -22.41 17.60 11.66
C ARG A 60 -22.47 16.10 11.29
N LYS A 61 -23.00 15.80 10.09
CA LYS A 61 -23.14 14.44 9.55
C LYS A 61 -22.07 14.10 8.51
N TRP A 62 -21.19 15.03 8.18
CA TRP A 62 -20.14 14.88 7.19
C TRP A 62 -18.83 14.49 7.86
N SER A 63 -18.17 13.49 7.31
CA SER A 63 -16.83 13.07 7.68
C SER A 63 -15.91 13.20 6.46
N HIS A 64 -14.79 13.86 6.67
CA HIS A 64 -13.73 14.04 5.68
C HIS A 64 -12.48 13.36 6.20
N LEU A 65 -11.84 12.54 5.38
CA LEU A 65 -10.55 11.92 5.69
C LEU A 65 -9.59 12.21 4.55
N LEU A 66 -8.45 12.80 4.88
CA LEU A 66 -7.32 12.97 3.97
C LEU A 66 -6.17 12.10 4.46
N ILE A 67 -5.55 11.34 3.56
CA ILE A 67 -4.32 10.60 3.81
C ILE A 67 -3.29 11.01 2.77
N LEU A 68 -2.09 11.34 3.23
CA LEU A 68 -0.92 11.58 2.40
C LEU A 68 0.13 10.51 2.73
N THR A 69 0.67 9.89 1.71
CA THR A 69 1.65 8.82 1.85
C THR A 69 2.92 9.20 1.10
N GLY A 70 4.06 8.94 1.69
CA GLY A 70 5.36 9.06 1.02
C GLY A 70 6.33 8.03 1.55
N GLY A 71 7.17 7.47 0.68
CA GLY A 71 8.11 6.44 1.10
C GLY A 71 9.08 6.05 0.01
N TRP A 72 9.87 5.04 0.32
CA TRP A 72 10.89 4.50 -0.57
C TRP A 72 10.82 2.98 -0.62
N ASN A 73 11.37 2.45 -1.70
CA ASN A 73 11.45 1.03 -2.00
C ASN A 73 12.89 0.68 -2.38
N ASP A 74 13.36 -0.45 -1.89
CA ASP A 74 14.59 -1.10 -2.31
C ASP A 74 14.23 -2.45 -2.92
N ALA A 75 14.72 -2.72 -4.14
CA ALA A 75 14.47 -3.97 -4.82
C ALA A 75 15.76 -4.60 -5.31
N SER A 76 15.89 -5.89 -5.09
CA SER A 76 16.95 -6.72 -5.64
C SER A 76 16.37 -7.83 -6.52
N LEU A 77 17.01 -8.10 -7.63
CA LEU A 77 16.62 -9.16 -8.55
C LEU A 77 17.84 -9.99 -8.93
N THR A 78 17.70 -11.31 -8.86
CA THR A 78 18.71 -12.26 -9.38
C THR A 78 18.03 -13.14 -10.42
N ARG A 79 18.59 -13.16 -11.62
CA ARG A 79 18.10 -13.97 -12.74
C ARG A 79 19.15 -14.97 -13.18
N THR A 80 18.74 -16.20 -13.39
CA THR A 80 19.58 -17.24 -13.97
C THR A 80 19.30 -17.35 -15.47
N VAL A 81 20.36 -17.27 -16.27
CA VAL A 81 20.31 -17.31 -17.74
C VAL A 81 21.05 -18.55 -18.22
N ASP A 82 20.34 -19.42 -18.91
CA ASP A 82 20.92 -20.66 -19.46
C ASP A 82 21.22 -20.54 -20.96
N TYR A 83 22.48 -20.74 -21.33
CA TYR A 83 22.94 -20.68 -22.73
C TYR A 83 23.33 -22.04 -23.26
N GLY A 84 22.77 -23.12 -22.81
CA GLY A 84 23.09 -24.45 -23.32
C GLY A 84 24.51 -24.97 -23.02
N THR A 85 25.47 -24.09 -22.80
CA THR A 85 26.87 -24.40 -22.44
C THR A 85 27.17 -24.10 -20.97
N GLY A 86 26.23 -23.48 -20.25
CA GLY A 86 26.36 -23.11 -18.82
C GLY A 86 25.25 -22.22 -18.35
N SER A 87 25.09 -22.16 -17.03
CA SER A 87 24.15 -21.31 -16.32
C SER A 87 24.90 -20.10 -15.75
N TYR A 88 24.38 -18.93 -15.98
CA TYR A 88 24.98 -17.63 -15.60
C TYR A 88 24.01 -16.82 -14.76
N GLN A 89 24.51 -16.06 -13.82
CA GLN A 89 23.69 -15.19 -12.98
C GLN A 89 23.83 -13.72 -13.40
N ALA A 90 22.68 -13.06 -13.53
CA ALA A 90 22.55 -11.62 -13.68
C ALA A 90 21.86 -11.05 -12.43
N ARG A 91 22.40 -9.98 -11.86
CA ARG A 91 21.87 -9.34 -10.65
C ARG A 91 21.64 -7.86 -10.92
N GLY A 92 20.48 -7.39 -10.51
CA GLY A 92 20.09 -5.97 -10.56
C GLY A 92 19.61 -5.50 -9.19
N ASN A 93 19.99 -4.28 -8.83
CA ASN A 93 19.47 -3.60 -7.65
C ASN A 93 18.90 -2.25 -8.10
N THR A 94 17.78 -1.88 -7.55
CA THR A 94 17.15 -0.60 -7.83
C THR A 94 16.48 -0.05 -6.57
N THR A 95 16.40 1.26 -6.51
CA THR A 95 15.66 1.98 -5.49
C THR A 95 14.50 2.74 -6.13
N GLY A 96 13.55 3.15 -5.32
CA GLY A 96 12.43 3.92 -5.82
C GLY A 96 11.77 4.74 -4.73
N ALA A 97 10.86 5.60 -5.14
CA ALA A 97 10.04 6.41 -4.24
C ALA A 97 8.56 6.29 -4.62
N GLY A 98 7.70 6.33 -3.62
CA GLY A 98 6.25 6.35 -3.80
C GLY A 98 5.63 7.52 -3.08
N PHE A 99 4.66 8.18 -3.74
CA PHE A 99 3.86 9.25 -3.17
C PHE A 99 2.40 8.99 -3.47
N GLY A 100 1.53 9.29 -2.51
CA GLY A 100 0.11 9.10 -2.68
C GLY A 100 -0.72 10.09 -1.89
N ALA A 101 -1.94 10.31 -2.36
CA ALA A 101 -2.96 11.04 -1.65
C ALA A 101 -4.30 10.32 -1.80
N MET A 102 -5.05 10.24 -0.72
CA MET A 102 -6.41 9.71 -0.69
C MET A 102 -7.32 10.67 0.05
N TYR A 103 -8.49 10.90 -0.50
CA TYR A 103 -9.55 11.65 0.15
C TYR A 103 -10.83 10.83 0.19
N GLU A 104 -11.44 10.73 1.37
CA GLU A 104 -12.75 10.11 1.58
C GLU A 104 -13.72 11.14 2.13
N LEU A 105 -14.91 11.18 1.55
CA LEU A 105 -16.07 11.93 2.01
C LEU A 105 -17.16 10.94 2.37
N ALA A 106 -17.70 11.01 3.59
CA ALA A 106 -18.79 10.18 4.05
C ALA A 106 -19.89 11.01 4.71
N TYR A 107 -21.13 10.49 4.69
CA TYR A 107 -22.29 11.13 5.27
C TYR A 107 -23.05 10.17 6.19
N ASP A 108 -23.28 10.55 7.45
CA ASP A 108 -23.94 9.72 8.47
C ASP A 108 -25.46 9.78 8.37
N ILE A 109 -26.06 8.63 8.12
CA ILE A 109 -27.51 8.42 8.15
C ILE A 109 -27.83 7.47 9.30
N ALA A 110 -28.39 7.98 10.38
CA ALA A 110 -28.89 7.14 11.47
C ALA A 110 -30.12 6.37 10.97
N LEU A 111 -30.10 5.05 11.10
CA LEU A 111 -31.21 4.17 10.69
C LEU A 111 -32.21 3.91 11.82
N ASN A 112 -31.86 4.29 13.05
CA ASN A 112 -32.69 4.17 14.24
C ASN A 112 -32.60 5.43 15.14
N GLU A 113 -33.56 5.60 16.02
CA GLU A 113 -33.68 6.80 16.86
C GLU A 113 -32.53 6.94 17.85
N ASP A 114 -32.01 5.85 18.39
CA ASP A 114 -30.88 5.82 19.33
C ASP A 114 -29.51 5.94 18.64
N ARG A 115 -29.51 6.03 17.29
CA ARG A 115 -28.31 6.15 16.46
C ARG A 115 -27.28 5.02 16.66
N SER A 116 -27.76 3.87 17.13
CA SER A 116 -26.90 2.69 17.30
C SER A 116 -26.57 2.00 15.97
N VAL A 117 -27.36 2.27 14.91
CA VAL A 117 -27.09 1.78 13.54
C VAL A 117 -26.95 2.97 12.61
N ILE A 118 -25.79 3.09 11.95
CA ILE A 118 -25.46 4.19 11.04
C ILE A 118 -25.10 3.61 9.67
N LEU A 119 -25.76 4.10 8.63
CA LEU A 119 -25.40 3.91 7.24
C LEU A 119 -24.60 5.12 6.77
N GLN A 120 -23.42 4.89 6.20
CA GLN A 120 -22.53 5.92 5.67
C GLN A 120 -22.32 5.70 4.17
N PRO A 121 -23.09 6.34 3.26
CA PRO A 121 -22.66 6.48 1.89
C PRO A 121 -21.33 7.23 1.87
N LEU A 122 -20.41 6.76 1.03
CA LEU A 122 -19.06 7.31 0.94
C LEU A 122 -18.58 7.45 -0.50
N PHE A 123 -17.75 8.44 -0.71
CA PHE A 123 -16.99 8.68 -1.91
C PHE A 123 -15.50 8.68 -1.56
N ASN A 124 -14.69 8.03 -2.38
CA ASN A 124 -13.24 7.97 -2.22
C ASN A 124 -12.58 8.35 -3.54
N ALA A 125 -11.54 9.16 -3.47
CA ALA A 125 -10.65 9.47 -4.59
C ALA A 125 -9.20 9.31 -4.14
N SER A 126 -8.39 8.67 -4.97
CA SER A 126 -6.97 8.47 -4.67
C SER A 126 -6.09 8.62 -5.90
N ILE A 127 -4.86 9.04 -5.66
CA ILE A 127 -3.78 9.06 -6.65
C ILE A 127 -2.52 8.54 -5.98
N VAL A 128 -1.81 7.67 -6.68
CA VAL A 128 -0.52 7.10 -6.24
C VAL A 128 0.44 7.15 -7.40
N THR A 129 1.63 7.69 -7.17
CA THR A 129 2.75 7.65 -8.12
C THR A 129 3.88 6.88 -7.49
N THR A 130 4.41 5.90 -8.21
CA THR A 130 5.61 5.14 -7.83
C THR A 130 6.63 5.28 -8.93
N ARG A 131 7.85 5.60 -8.57
CA ARG A 131 9.01 5.65 -9.46
C ARG A 131 10.05 4.66 -8.96
N MET A 132 10.62 3.90 -9.90
CA MET A 132 11.77 3.03 -9.67
C MET A 132 12.91 3.49 -10.58
N ASP A 133 14.10 3.60 -10.02
CA ASP A 133 15.29 4.04 -10.77
C ASP A 133 15.74 2.92 -11.73
N GLY A 134 16.29 3.34 -12.86
CA GLY A 134 16.85 2.40 -13.81
C GLY A 134 18.11 1.73 -13.26
N TYR A 135 18.38 0.51 -13.71
CA TYR A 135 19.56 -0.23 -13.29
C TYR A 135 20.17 -1.02 -14.45
N ARG A 136 21.38 -1.47 -14.25
CA ARG A 136 22.06 -2.41 -15.15
C ARG A 136 22.37 -3.69 -14.37
N GLU A 137 21.99 -4.81 -14.93
CA GLU A 137 22.40 -6.11 -14.39
C GLU A 137 23.91 -6.29 -14.47
N SER A 138 24.46 -6.94 -13.47
CA SER A 138 25.87 -7.33 -13.36
C SER A 138 25.98 -8.81 -12.98
N GLY A 139 27.17 -9.39 -13.08
CA GLY A 139 27.42 -10.77 -12.68
C GLY A 139 28.04 -11.59 -13.81
N SER A 140 27.96 -12.92 -13.69
CA SER A 140 28.61 -13.85 -14.63
C SER A 140 27.96 -13.88 -16.02
N ALA A 141 26.74 -13.35 -16.16
CA ALA A 141 26.02 -13.25 -17.44
C ALA A 141 26.69 -12.29 -18.43
N GLY A 142 27.60 -11.40 -17.96
CA GLY A 142 28.42 -10.54 -18.83
C GLY A 142 27.57 -9.68 -19.78
N ASN A 143 27.74 -9.86 -21.08
CA ASN A 143 27.02 -9.11 -22.11
C ASN A 143 25.52 -9.44 -22.23
N ALA A 144 25.04 -10.48 -21.54
CA ALA A 144 23.62 -10.82 -21.46
C ALA A 144 22.89 -10.07 -20.32
N GLY A 145 23.59 -9.26 -19.53
CA GLY A 145 22.99 -8.39 -18.54
C GLY A 145 22.10 -7.33 -19.19
N LEU A 146 20.90 -7.20 -18.66
CA LEU A 146 19.93 -6.21 -19.13
C LEU A 146 20.25 -4.81 -18.59
N LYS A 147 19.89 -3.80 -19.37
CA LYS A 147 19.73 -2.43 -18.90
C LYS A 147 18.24 -2.14 -18.79
N VAL A 148 17.78 -1.82 -17.59
CA VAL A 148 16.42 -1.40 -17.32
C VAL A 148 16.43 0.11 -17.12
N GLU A 149 15.59 0.82 -17.84
CA GLU A 149 15.41 2.27 -17.70
C GLU A 149 14.53 2.58 -16.51
N ASP A 150 14.53 3.85 -16.06
CA ASP A 150 13.64 4.36 -15.04
C ASP A 150 12.19 4.03 -15.37
N GLN A 151 11.43 3.64 -14.36
CA GLN A 151 10.00 3.33 -14.50
C GLN A 151 9.19 4.23 -13.60
N GLU A 152 8.12 4.78 -14.13
CA GLU A 152 7.16 5.57 -13.37
C GLU A 152 5.75 5.08 -13.68
N LEU A 153 4.98 4.84 -12.62
CA LEU A 153 3.59 4.45 -12.72
C LEU A 153 2.75 5.38 -11.85
N THR A 154 1.79 6.05 -12.48
CA THR A 154 0.77 6.81 -11.76
C THR A 154 -0.59 6.13 -11.93
N THR A 155 -1.24 5.86 -10.80
CA THR A 155 -2.58 5.29 -10.76
C THR A 155 -3.51 6.26 -10.05
N ALA A 156 -4.64 6.57 -10.67
CA ALA A 156 -5.73 7.32 -10.07
C ALA A 156 -6.98 6.44 -10.00
N ALA A 157 -7.69 6.50 -8.88
CA ALA A 157 -8.90 5.73 -8.67
C ALA A 157 -9.98 6.59 -8.00
N VAL A 158 -11.22 6.30 -8.36
CA VAL A 158 -12.42 6.87 -7.74
C VAL A 158 -13.34 5.71 -7.39
N ALA A 159 -13.89 5.74 -6.18
CA ALA A 159 -14.83 4.72 -5.72
C ALA A 159 -16.01 5.38 -5.01
N VAL A 160 -17.17 4.75 -5.13
CA VAL A 160 -18.37 5.04 -4.33
C VAL A 160 -18.79 3.78 -3.60
N GLY A 161 -19.28 3.92 -2.39
CA GLY A 161 -19.65 2.79 -1.57
C GLY A 161 -20.53 3.17 -0.39
N ALA A 162 -20.79 2.21 0.46
CA ALA A 162 -21.51 2.42 1.70
C ALA A 162 -20.89 1.57 2.81
N ARG A 163 -20.81 2.14 4.02
CA ARG A 163 -20.41 1.46 5.25
C ARG A 163 -21.62 1.37 6.16
N LEU A 164 -21.88 0.20 6.70
CA LEU A 164 -22.89 0.00 7.75
C LEU A 164 -22.14 -0.28 9.05
N SER A 165 -22.39 0.52 10.09
CA SER A 165 -21.84 0.32 11.42
C SER A 165 -22.97 0.24 12.46
N GLY A 166 -22.75 -0.60 13.47
CA GLY A 166 -23.73 -0.76 14.55
C GLY A 166 -23.05 -1.10 15.86
N LEU A 167 -23.59 -0.58 16.97
CA LEU A 167 -23.22 -1.02 18.31
C LEU A 167 -23.95 -2.34 18.59
N MET A 168 -23.22 -3.45 18.62
CA MET A 168 -23.74 -4.68 19.20
C MET A 168 -23.79 -4.51 20.72
N GLY A 169 -24.98 -4.48 21.28
CA GLY A 169 -25.15 -4.42 22.73
C GLY A 169 -24.44 -5.60 23.40
N SER A 170 -23.78 -5.35 24.52
CA SER A 170 -23.03 -6.32 25.32
C SER A 170 -23.85 -7.49 25.91
N ASN A 171 -25.15 -7.62 25.58
CA ASN A 171 -26.05 -8.64 26.09
C ASN A 171 -26.05 -9.95 25.29
N VAL A 172 -25.19 -10.13 24.29
CA VAL A 172 -25.09 -11.39 23.53
C VAL A 172 -24.37 -12.49 24.31
N PHE A 173 -23.62 -12.15 25.33
CA PHE A 173 -23.02 -13.09 26.27
C PHE A 173 -23.67 -12.89 27.64
N GLY A 174 -24.84 -13.54 27.83
CA GLY A 174 -25.51 -13.57 29.11
C GLY A 174 -24.55 -13.94 30.24
N ARG A 175 -24.39 -13.02 31.18
CA ARG A 175 -24.04 -13.33 32.56
C ARG A 175 -25.28 -13.02 33.39
N GLU A 176 -25.92 -14.09 33.81
CA GLU A 176 -26.73 -14.07 35.02
C GLU A 176 -25.89 -13.71 36.23
#